data_394904321925869c8d3c1c2e12616a08
#
_entry.id   394904321925869c8d3c1c2e12616a08
#
_cell.length_a   1.000
_cell.length_b   1.000
_cell.length_c   1.000
_cell.angle_alpha   90.00
_cell.angle_beta   90.00
_cell.angle_gamma   90.00
#
_symmetry.space_group_name_H-M   'P 1'
#
loop_
_entity.id
_entity.type
_entity.pdbx_description
1 polymer ?
#
loop_
_entity_poly.entity_id
_entity_poly.type
_entity_poly.pdbx_seq_one_letter_code
_entity_poly.pdbx_strand_id
1 'polypeptide(L)'
;MRGIILAGGSGTRLWPITKGISKQLMPIYDKPMVYYPLSTLMTAGIREILIITTPEDRAAFQRLLGDGSELGISLSYAVQPNPGGLAQAFLIGEDFIGDEKVALVLGDNIFHGVGLGTSLQKNVDIDGALIFAYHVANPRAYGVVEFDDDFRAVSIEEKPVSPKSNYAVPGLYFYDKSVVEVAKSIVPSERGELEISTVNARYLERNALQVEVLERGTAWLDTGTFESMMQASEFVRVIEARQGHKIGCLEEIAWRAGWIDDDQLRSIAAPLMKSGYGSYLVDLIGSP
;
A
#
# COMPACT_ATOMS: atom_id res chain seq x y z
N MET A 1 14.80 5.51 -2.45
CA MET A 1 13.33 5.67 -2.62
C MET A 1 12.66 5.76 -1.26
N ARG A 2 11.70 6.65 -1.10
CA ARG A 2 10.86 6.82 0.09
C ARG A 2 9.48 6.21 -0.12
N GLY A 3 8.76 5.89 0.96
CA GLY A 3 7.43 5.31 0.90
C GLY A 3 6.37 6.26 1.46
N ILE A 4 5.17 6.25 0.88
CA ILE A 4 3.99 6.93 1.45
C ILE A 4 2.88 5.91 1.59
N ILE A 5 2.26 5.86 2.77
CA ILE A 5 0.99 5.16 3.00
C ILE A 5 -0.11 6.21 3.13
N LEU A 6 -1.07 6.20 2.23
CA LEU A 6 -2.22 7.10 2.33
C LEU A 6 -3.37 6.41 3.08
N ALA A 7 -3.63 6.89 4.29
CA ALA A 7 -4.64 6.39 5.21
C ALA A 7 -5.62 7.50 5.66
N GLY A 8 -5.86 8.49 4.79
CA GLY A 8 -6.66 9.70 5.08
C GLY A 8 -8.15 9.63 4.72
N GLY A 9 -8.66 8.48 4.27
CA GLY A 9 -10.05 8.35 3.84
C GLY A 9 -11.06 8.32 5.00
N SER A 10 -12.24 8.92 4.80
CA SER A 10 -13.31 8.98 5.81
C SER A 10 -14.00 7.65 6.14
N GLY A 11 -13.79 6.61 5.34
CA GLY A 11 -14.34 5.28 5.57
C GLY A 11 -15.87 5.16 5.60
N THR A 12 -16.60 6.13 5.04
CA THR A 12 -18.08 6.24 5.15
C THR A 12 -18.83 4.99 4.68
N ARG A 13 -18.27 4.24 3.73
CA ARG A 13 -18.85 2.97 3.24
C ARG A 13 -18.88 1.86 4.32
N LEU A 14 -18.11 2.02 5.40
CA LEU A 14 -18.03 1.08 6.53
C LEU A 14 -18.69 1.63 7.81
N TRP A 15 -19.52 2.67 7.69
CA TRP A 15 -20.35 3.13 8.81
C TRP A 15 -21.31 2.02 9.24
N PRO A 16 -21.60 1.91 10.58
CA PRO A 16 -21.19 2.82 11.66
C PRO A 16 -19.82 2.59 12.27
N ILE A 17 -19.10 1.51 11.93
CA ILE A 17 -17.84 1.12 12.61
C ILE A 17 -16.80 2.23 12.50
N THR A 18 -16.60 2.77 11.29
CA THR A 18 -15.59 3.80 11.02
C THR A 18 -15.96 5.20 11.51
N LYS A 19 -17.04 5.35 12.27
CA LYS A 19 -17.29 6.55 13.07
C LYS A 19 -16.40 6.63 14.32
N GLY A 20 -15.92 5.49 14.81
CA GLY A 20 -15.15 5.43 16.05
C GLY A 20 -13.71 4.97 15.87
N ILE A 21 -13.34 4.50 14.69
CA ILE A 21 -12.00 4.00 14.39
C ILE A 21 -11.67 4.21 12.93
N SER A 22 -10.42 4.57 12.65
CA SER A 22 -9.91 4.58 11.27
C SER A 22 -10.07 3.21 10.62
N LYS A 23 -10.51 3.19 9.34
CA LYS A 23 -10.62 1.96 8.57
C LYS A 23 -9.33 1.15 8.59
N GLN A 24 -8.18 1.80 8.42
CA GLN A 24 -6.88 1.16 8.33
C GLN A 24 -6.36 0.61 9.68
N LEU A 25 -7.02 0.94 10.78
CA LEU A 25 -6.77 0.36 12.10
C LEU A 25 -7.69 -0.83 12.43
N MET A 26 -8.68 -1.10 11.57
CA MET A 26 -9.55 -2.28 11.73
C MET A 26 -8.76 -3.58 11.49
N PRO A 27 -9.13 -4.66 12.18
CA PRO A 27 -8.43 -5.93 12.00
C PRO A 27 -8.75 -6.56 10.64
N ILE A 28 -7.71 -7.07 10.00
CA ILE A 28 -7.81 -8.06 8.92
C ILE A 28 -7.19 -9.34 9.47
N TYR A 29 -8.04 -10.26 9.88
CA TYR A 29 -7.71 -11.48 10.60
C TYR A 29 -7.01 -11.18 11.94
N ASP A 30 -5.68 -11.28 12.03
CA ASP A 30 -4.92 -11.20 13.27
C ASP A 30 -4.09 -9.91 13.44
N LYS A 31 -4.15 -8.99 12.46
CA LYS A 31 -3.36 -7.75 12.42
C LYS A 31 -4.20 -6.54 11.98
N PRO A 32 -3.84 -5.32 12.39
CA PRO A 32 -4.44 -4.11 11.84
C PRO A 32 -4.19 -4.02 10.32
N MET A 33 -5.17 -3.53 9.57
CA MET A 33 -5.11 -3.42 8.11
C MET A 33 -3.85 -2.72 7.61
N VAL A 34 -3.40 -1.66 8.27
CA VAL A 34 -2.21 -0.88 7.89
C VAL A 34 -0.91 -1.69 7.86
N TYR A 35 -0.84 -2.83 8.54
CA TYR A 35 0.32 -3.72 8.50
C TYR A 35 0.57 -4.26 7.10
N TYR A 36 -0.46 -4.52 6.31
CA TYR A 36 -0.31 -5.07 4.96
C TYR A 36 0.32 -4.08 3.97
N PRO A 37 -0.17 -2.84 3.79
CA PRO A 37 0.52 -1.87 2.95
C PRO A 37 1.90 -1.50 3.48
N LEU A 38 2.10 -1.43 4.81
CA LEU A 38 3.42 -1.22 5.39
C LEU A 38 4.37 -2.39 5.04
N SER A 39 3.91 -3.63 5.17
CA SER A 39 4.68 -4.81 4.76
C SER A 39 5.05 -4.80 3.28
N THR A 40 4.17 -4.29 2.42
CA THR A 40 4.43 -4.17 0.97
C THR A 40 5.61 -3.22 0.71
N LEU A 41 5.65 -2.05 1.35
CA LEU A 41 6.77 -1.12 1.24
C LEU A 41 8.07 -1.69 1.84
N MET A 42 7.98 -2.33 3.00
CA MET A 42 9.14 -2.98 3.65
C MET A 42 9.70 -4.12 2.77
N THR A 43 8.84 -4.91 2.14
CA THR A 43 9.24 -5.98 1.22
C THR A 43 9.93 -5.43 -0.04
N ALA A 44 9.56 -4.23 -0.48
CA ALA A 44 10.28 -3.51 -1.53
C ALA A 44 11.65 -2.95 -1.07
N GLY A 45 12.02 -3.10 0.21
CA GLY A 45 13.26 -2.58 0.78
C GLY A 45 13.19 -1.11 1.21
N ILE A 46 11.98 -0.53 1.24
CA ILE A 46 11.78 0.88 1.62
C ILE A 46 11.73 1.00 3.14
N ARG A 47 12.60 1.86 3.70
CA ARG A 47 12.77 2.04 5.15
C ARG A 47 12.34 3.40 5.68
N GLU A 48 12.30 4.43 4.85
CA GLU A 48 11.80 5.76 5.19
C GLU A 48 10.36 5.87 4.68
N ILE A 49 9.38 5.94 5.60
CA ILE A 49 7.96 5.86 5.24
C ILE A 49 7.17 6.97 5.93
N LEU A 50 6.36 7.69 5.15
CA LEU A 50 5.41 8.69 5.63
C LEU A 50 4.01 8.08 5.66
N ILE A 51 3.35 8.14 6.82
CA ILE A 51 1.95 7.74 6.97
C ILE A 51 1.09 8.99 6.99
N ILE A 52 0.23 9.14 6.00
CA ILE A 52 -0.71 10.27 5.89
C ILE A 52 -2.07 9.81 6.40
N THR A 53 -2.55 10.45 7.46
CA THR A 53 -3.79 10.10 8.16
C THR A 53 -4.78 11.24 8.17
N THR A 54 -6.00 11.01 8.67
CA THR A 54 -6.88 12.09 9.09
C THR A 54 -6.32 12.79 10.35
N PRO A 55 -6.75 14.04 10.65
CA PRO A 55 -6.35 14.72 11.89
C PRO A 55 -6.69 13.91 13.14
N GLU A 56 -7.86 13.29 13.17
CA GLU A 56 -8.41 12.55 14.31
C GLU A 56 -7.65 11.25 14.59
N ASP A 57 -7.19 10.57 13.54
CA ASP A 57 -6.61 9.24 13.64
C ASP A 57 -5.09 9.23 13.89
N ARG A 58 -4.39 10.34 13.64
CA ARG A 58 -2.92 10.43 13.73
C ARG A 58 -2.36 9.85 15.02
N ALA A 59 -2.93 10.22 16.16
CA ALA A 59 -2.45 9.74 17.46
C ALA A 59 -2.61 8.22 17.64
N ALA A 60 -3.65 7.62 17.03
CA ALA A 60 -3.87 6.17 17.07
C ALA A 60 -2.84 5.42 16.23
N PHE A 61 -2.50 5.91 15.04
CA PHE A 61 -1.43 5.36 14.22
C PHE A 61 -0.07 5.47 14.91
N GLN A 62 0.26 6.64 15.48
CA GLN A 62 1.52 6.83 16.22
C GLN A 62 1.64 5.90 17.44
N ARG A 63 0.54 5.66 18.15
CA ARG A 63 0.52 4.71 19.27
C ARG A 63 0.70 3.26 18.80
N LEU A 64 0.15 2.89 17.65
CA LEU A 64 0.24 1.52 17.11
C LEU A 64 1.64 1.22 16.56
N LEU A 65 2.21 2.14 15.77
CA LEU A 65 3.38 1.87 14.92
C LEU A 65 4.67 2.54 15.44
N GLY A 66 4.54 3.46 16.41
CA GLY A 66 5.69 4.19 16.93
C GLY A 66 6.41 5.03 15.88
N ASP A 67 7.71 5.11 15.98
CA ASP A 67 8.61 5.75 15.01
C ASP A 67 9.27 4.75 14.04
N GLY A 68 8.97 3.46 14.18
CA GLY A 68 9.49 2.39 13.34
C GLY A 68 10.89 1.89 13.75
N SER A 69 11.55 2.50 14.73
CA SER A 69 12.93 2.16 15.12
C SER A 69 13.06 0.71 15.59
N GLU A 70 12.06 0.16 16.26
CA GLU A 70 12.02 -1.25 16.67
C GLU A 70 12.11 -2.24 15.49
N LEU A 71 11.68 -1.82 14.30
CA LEU A 71 11.72 -2.60 13.06
C LEU A 71 12.90 -2.21 12.15
N GLY A 72 13.78 -1.33 12.60
CA GLY A 72 14.89 -0.81 11.80
C GLY A 72 14.44 0.06 10.62
N ILE A 73 13.26 0.66 10.69
CA ILE A 73 12.72 1.62 9.72
C ILE A 73 12.48 2.98 10.39
N SER A 74 12.15 4.00 9.59
CA SER A 74 11.79 5.34 10.08
C SER A 74 10.38 5.70 9.62
N LEU A 75 9.47 5.90 10.56
CA LEU A 75 8.09 6.30 10.31
C LEU A 75 7.88 7.78 10.65
N SER A 76 7.38 8.52 9.68
CA SER A 76 6.93 9.91 9.84
C SER A 76 5.42 9.99 9.65
N TYR A 77 4.78 11.05 10.17
CA TYR A 77 3.33 11.18 10.14
C TYR A 77 2.93 12.58 9.67
N ALA A 78 2.06 12.61 8.66
CA ALA A 78 1.42 13.83 8.18
C ALA A 78 -0.11 13.71 8.23
N VAL A 79 -0.79 14.82 8.04
CA VAL A 79 -2.25 14.90 8.09
C VAL A 79 -2.79 15.35 6.74
N GLN A 80 -3.79 14.63 6.24
CA GLN A 80 -4.65 15.05 5.15
C GLN A 80 -5.92 15.67 5.75
N PRO A 81 -6.06 17.01 5.74
CA PRO A 81 -7.17 17.67 6.43
C PRO A 81 -8.54 17.37 5.82
N ASN A 82 -8.58 17.18 4.49
CA ASN A 82 -9.77 16.88 3.73
C ASN A 82 -9.44 15.83 2.66
N PRO A 83 -10.39 14.94 2.31
CA PRO A 83 -10.16 13.90 1.30
C PRO A 83 -10.13 14.52 -0.12
N GLY A 84 -9.04 15.21 -0.45
CA GLY A 84 -8.85 15.91 -1.72
C GLY A 84 -8.29 15.04 -2.87
N GLY A 85 -8.37 13.73 -2.74
CA GLY A 85 -7.88 12.77 -3.74
C GLY A 85 -6.53 12.14 -3.42
N LEU A 86 -6.18 11.10 -4.16
CA LEU A 86 -4.97 10.31 -3.89
C LEU A 86 -3.69 11.09 -4.21
N ALA A 87 -3.69 11.89 -5.26
CA ALA A 87 -2.50 12.66 -5.66
C ALA A 87 -2.16 13.79 -4.66
N GLN A 88 -3.08 14.17 -3.76
CA GLN A 88 -2.79 15.08 -2.66
C GLN A 88 -1.68 14.56 -1.74
N ALA A 89 -1.48 13.24 -1.68
CA ALA A 89 -0.40 12.64 -0.90
C ALA A 89 0.99 13.18 -1.27
N PHE A 90 1.23 13.49 -2.54
CA PHE A 90 2.51 14.03 -3.00
C PHE A 90 2.69 15.50 -2.59
N LEU A 91 1.62 16.28 -2.53
CA LEU A 91 1.65 17.67 -2.07
C LEU A 91 1.87 17.75 -0.56
N ILE A 92 1.20 16.88 0.21
CA ILE A 92 1.37 16.79 1.67
C ILE A 92 2.77 16.26 2.01
N GLY A 93 3.26 15.31 1.22
CA GLY A 93 4.56 14.67 1.40
C GLY A 93 5.73 15.38 0.72
N GLU A 94 5.56 16.57 0.15
CA GLU A 94 6.59 17.25 -0.65
C GLU A 94 7.94 17.36 0.07
N ASP A 95 7.94 17.90 1.29
CA ASP A 95 9.16 18.03 2.10
C ASP A 95 9.77 16.66 2.45
N PHE A 96 8.92 15.65 2.69
CA PHE A 96 9.37 14.30 2.96
C PHE A 96 9.96 13.63 1.71
N ILE A 97 9.37 13.83 0.55
CA ILE A 97 9.86 13.27 -0.74
C ILE A 97 11.20 13.93 -1.10
N GLY A 98 11.28 15.26 -1.03
CA GLY A 98 12.47 16.01 -1.44
C GLY A 98 12.88 15.66 -2.87
N ASP A 99 14.16 15.32 -3.05
CA ASP A 99 14.73 14.90 -4.35
C ASP A 99 14.70 13.38 -4.58
N GLU A 100 14.00 12.62 -3.73
CA GLU A 100 13.96 11.17 -3.79
C GLU A 100 12.83 10.66 -4.69
N LYS A 101 12.99 9.44 -5.21
CA LYS A 101 11.92 8.64 -5.80
C LYS A 101 10.94 8.20 -4.69
N VAL A 102 9.67 7.99 -5.03
CA VAL A 102 8.65 7.67 -4.03
C VAL A 102 7.74 6.54 -4.48
N ALA A 103 7.44 5.61 -3.57
CA ALA A 103 6.36 4.64 -3.69
C ALA A 103 5.15 5.12 -2.88
N LEU A 104 3.97 5.09 -3.48
CA LEU A 104 2.69 5.34 -2.81
C LEU A 104 1.91 4.03 -2.74
N VAL A 105 1.46 3.66 -1.55
CA VAL A 105 0.51 2.57 -1.35
C VAL A 105 -0.73 3.06 -0.61
N LEU A 106 -1.89 2.57 -1.02
CA LEU A 106 -3.14 2.88 -0.33
C LEU A 106 -3.26 2.04 0.94
N GLY A 107 -3.62 2.67 2.04
CA GLY A 107 -3.65 2.08 3.39
C GLY A 107 -4.66 0.95 3.57
N ASP A 108 -5.50 0.68 2.57
CA ASP A 108 -6.53 -0.36 2.55
C ASP A 108 -6.30 -1.43 1.47
N ASN A 109 -5.12 -1.44 0.85
CA ASN A 109 -4.77 -2.42 -0.18
C ASN A 109 -3.83 -3.50 0.40
N ILE A 110 -4.16 -4.75 0.14
CA ILE A 110 -3.38 -5.92 0.54
C ILE A 110 -2.85 -6.59 -0.72
N PHE A 111 -1.54 -6.82 -0.74
CA PHE A 111 -0.86 -7.56 -1.80
C PHE A 111 -0.20 -8.80 -1.24
N HIS A 112 -0.39 -9.94 -1.91
CA HIS A 112 0.29 -11.19 -1.56
C HIS A 112 0.49 -12.05 -2.81
N GLY A 113 1.68 -12.58 -2.99
CA GLY A 113 1.98 -13.47 -4.12
C GLY A 113 3.44 -13.88 -4.16
N VAL A 114 3.69 -15.02 -4.79
CA VAL A 114 5.05 -15.52 -5.02
C VAL A 114 5.79 -14.56 -5.94
N GLY A 115 7.03 -14.20 -5.60
CA GLY A 115 7.86 -13.32 -6.42
C GLY A 115 7.53 -11.82 -6.31
N LEU A 116 6.44 -11.43 -5.65
CA LEU A 116 6.04 -10.03 -5.51
C LEU A 116 7.18 -9.17 -4.93
N GLY A 117 7.83 -9.62 -3.85
CA GLY A 117 8.94 -8.87 -3.24
C GLY A 117 10.10 -8.64 -4.21
N THR A 118 10.46 -9.64 -4.99
CA THR A 118 11.52 -9.51 -6.01
C THR A 118 11.13 -8.52 -7.12
N SER A 119 9.87 -8.55 -7.56
CA SER A 119 9.35 -7.58 -8.52
C SER A 119 9.40 -6.16 -7.96
N LEU A 120 8.90 -5.95 -6.74
CA LEU A 120 8.91 -4.63 -6.11
C LEU A 120 10.34 -4.07 -5.94
N GLN A 121 11.29 -4.89 -5.48
CA GLN A 121 12.68 -4.48 -5.29
C GLN A 121 13.39 -4.06 -6.60
N LYS A 122 13.06 -4.68 -7.73
CA LYS A 122 13.59 -4.29 -9.04
C LYS A 122 13.15 -2.89 -9.48
N ASN A 123 12.00 -2.47 -9.00
CA ASN A 123 11.34 -1.25 -9.44
C ASN A 123 11.62 -0.01 -8.55
N VAL A 124 12.41 -0.15 -7.48
CA VAL A 124 12.72 0.99 -6.59
C VAL A 124 13.62 2.05 -7.22
N ASP A 125 14.29 1.73 -8.33
CA ASP A 125 15.15 2.66 -9.07
C ASP A 125 14.56 3.05 -10.44
N ILE A 126 13.27 3.34 -10.48
CA ILE A 126 12.54 3.69 -11.69
C ILE A 126 12.83 5.13 -12.15
N ASP A 127 12.88 5.35 -13.47
CA ASP A 127 12.75 6.66 -14.08
C ASP A 127 11.36 6.80 -14.70
N GLY A 128 10.65 7.90 -14.37
CA GLY A 128 9.25 8.10 -14.70
C GLY A 128 8.31 7.48 -13.66
N ALA A 129 7.28 6.80 -14.10
CA ALA A 129 6.29 6.15 -13.27
C ALA A 129 6.13 4.66 -13.59
N LEU A 130 5.87 3.87 -12.57
CA LEU A 130 5.42 2.48 -12.72
C LEU A 130 4.09 2.31 -11.97
N ILE A 131 3.12 1.76 -12.66
CA ILE A 131 1.87 1.29 -12.08
C ILE A 131 1.73 -0.21 -12.33
N PHE A 132 0.89 -0.85 -11.52
CA PHE A 132 0.54 -2.25 -11.73
C PHE A 132 -0.81 -2.38 -12.42
N ALA A 133 -0.99 -3.46 -13.17
CA ALA A 133 -2.26 -3.83 -13.76
C ALA A 133 -2.69 -5.20 -13.24
N TYR A 134 -3.94 -5.32 -12.80
CA TYR A 134 -4.50 -6.55 -12.25
C TYR A 134 -5.79 -6.90 -12.95
N HIS A 135 -5.88 -8.11 -13.49
CA HIS A 135 -7.08 -8.57 -14.19
C HIS A 135 -8.21 -8.84 -13.20
N VAL A 136 -9.32 -8.13 -13.35
CA VAL A 136 -10.53 -8.25 -12.51
C VAL A 136 -11.76 -8.61 -13.32
N ALA A 137 -12.73 -9.25 -12.69
CA ALA A 137 -14.01 -9.57 -13.32
C ALA A 137 -14.89 -8.31 -13.55
N ASN A 138 -14.78 -7.30 -12.68
CA ASN A 138 -15.55 -6.05 -12.79
C ASN A 138 -14.64 -4.84 -12.57
N PRO A 139 -14.15 -4.19 -13.64
CA PRO A 139 -13.19 -3.09 -13.53
C PRO A 139 -13.81 -1.72 -13.20
N ARG A 140 -15.15 -1.56 -13.23
CA ARG A 140 -15.84 -0.25 -13.11
C ARG A 140 -15.59 0.50 -11.81
N ALA A 141 -15.12 -0.17 -10.76
CA ALA A 141 -14.85 0.45 -9.46
C ALA A 141 -13.46 1.06 -9.33
N TYR A 142 -12.59 0.86 -10.33
CA TYR A 142 -11.16 1.15 -10.28
C TYR A 142 -10.71 2.06 -11.42
N GLY A 143 -9.51 2.60 -11.33
CA GLY A 143 -8.78 3.06 -12.49
C GLY A 143 -8.54 1.88 -13.44
N VAL A 144 -8.72 2.09 -14.73
CA VAL A 144 -8.60 1.04 -15.76
C VAL A 144 -7.53 1.45 -16.76
N VAL A 145 -6.58 0.57 -17.03
CA VAL A 145 -5.57 0.74 -18.08
C VAL A 145 -6.00 -0.01 -19.34
N GLU A 146 -5.93 0.67 -20.49
CA GLU A 146 -6.11 0.09 -21.83
C GLU A 146 -4.75 -0.21 -22.45
N PHE A 147 -4.64 -1.34 -23.12
CA PHE A 147 -3.44 -1.77 -23.84
C PHE A 147 -3.70 -1.85 -25.33
N ASP A 148 -2.66 -1.58 -26.14
CA ASP A 148 -2.63 -1.89 -27.56
C ASP A 148 -2.30 -3.38 -27.82
N ASP A 149 -2.20 -3.77 -29.10
CA ASP A 149 -1.88 -5.13 -29.52
C ASP A 149 -0.47 -5.59 -29.10
N ASP A 150 0.44 -4.65 -28.85
CA ASP A 150 1.80 -4.89 -28.36
C ASP A 150 1.87 -4.90 -26.83
N PHE A 151 0.73 -4.84 -26.15
CA PHE A 151 0.60 -4.79 -24.69
C PHE A 151 1.23 -3.55 -24.05
N ARG A 152 1.19 -2.40 -24.76
CA ARG A 152 1.60 -1.11 -24.25
C ARG A 152 0.38 -0.32 -23.77
N ALA A 153 0.49 0.36 -22.64
CA ALA A 153 -0.59 1.20 -22.14
C ALA A 153 -0.85 2.37 -23.11
N VAL A 154 -2.11 2.56 -23.49
CA VAL A 154 -2.55 3.62 -24.40
C VAL A 154 -3.52 4.59 -23.74
N SER A 155 -4.24 4.19 -22.72
CA SER A 155 -5.09 5.09 -21.92
C SER A 155 -5.27 4.60 -20.49
N ILE A 156 -5.61 5.55 -19.60
CA ILE A 156 -5.99 5.27 -18.23
C ILE A 156 -7.22 6.09 -17.92
N GLU A 157 -8.28 5.44 -17.44
CA GLU A 157 -9.55 6.09 -17.08
C GLU A 157 -9.93 5.77 -15.63
N GLU A 158 -10.31 6.79 -14.86
CA GLU A 158 -10.80 6.61 -13.48
C GLU A 158 -12.27 6.17 -13.50
N LYS A 159 -12.57 5.00 -12.96
CA LYS A 159 -13.91 4.44 -12.79
C LYS A 159 -14.81 4.61 -14.04
N PRO A 160 -14.38 4.11 -15.19
CA PRO A 160 -15.10 4.30 -16.45
C PRO A 160 -16.48 3.63 -16.43
N VAL A 161 -17.48 4.28 -16.99
CA VAL A 161 -18.82 3.71 -17.18
C VAL A 161 -18.77 2.52 -18.14
N SER A 162 -17.94 2.64 -19.19
CA SER A 162 -17.68 1.60 -20.19
C SER A 162 -16.18 1.29 -20.24
N PRO A 163 -15.70 0.36 -19.38
CA PRO A 163 -14.28 0.03 -19.33
C PRO A 163 -13.79 -0.56 -20.66
N LYS A 164 -12.62 -0.11 -21.12
CA LYS A 164 -12.02 -0.62 -22.37
C LYS A 164 -11.20 -1.89 -22.16
N SER A 165 -10.91 -2.24 -20.92
CA SER A 165 -10.23 -3.46 -20.54
C SER A 165 -10.70 -3.97 -19.18
N ASN A 166 -10.26 -5.18 -18.81
CA ASN A 166 -10.45 -5.73 -17.46
C ASN A 166 -9.21 -5.54 -16.55
N TYR A 167 -8.27 -4.69 -16.93
CA TYR A 167 -7.08 -4.44 -16.16
C TYR A 167 -7.26 -3.22 -15.25
N ALA A 168 -7.58 -3.50 -13.99
CA ALA A 168 -7.64 -2.48 -12.93
C ALA A 168 -6.24 -2.06 -12.49
N VAL A 169 -6.10 -0.81 -12.07
CA VAL A 169 -4.87 -0.28 -11.47
C VAL A 169 -4.98 -0.39 -9.95
N PRO A 170 -4.22 -1.29 -9.30
CA PRO A 170 -4.17 -1.40 -7.85
C PRO A 170 -3.56 -0.17 -7.19
N GLY A 171 -3.84 -0.02 -5.89
CA GLY A 171 -3.36 1.10 -5.10
C GLY A 171 -1.88 1.00 -4.69
N LEU A 172 -0.99 0.74 -5.64
CA LEU A 172 0.46 0.70 -5.46
C LEU A 172 1.13 1.33 -6.68
N TYR A 173 1.93 2.36 -6.45
CA TYR A 173 2.51 3.21 -7.48
C TYR A 173 3.95 3.55 -7.15
N PHE A 174 4.81 3.61 -8.16
CA PHE A 174 6.20 4.05 -8.03
C PHE A 174 6.44 5.24 -8.96
N TYR A 175 7.09 6.28 -8.47
CA TYR A 175 7.35 7.49 -9.22
C TYR A 175 8.76 7.99 -9.01
N ASP A 176 9.29 8.64 -10.03
CA ASP A 176 10.48 9.46 -9.90
C ASP A 176 10.19 10.76 -9.11
N LYS A 177 11.21 11.54 -8.84
CA LYS A 177 11.11 12.78 -8.06
C LYS A 177 10.20 13.86 -8.70
N SER A 178 9.89 13.74 -10.00
CA SER A 178 9.06 14.73 -10.69
C SER A 178 7.57 14.64 -10.35
N VAL A 179 7.15 13.61 -9.61
CA VAL A 179 5.73 13.40 -9.27
C VAL A 179 5.11 14.56 -8.50
N VAL A 180 5.86 15.25 -7.66
CA VAL A 180 5.37 16.42 -6.92
C VAL A 180 4.97 17.54 -7.90
N GLU A 181 5.81 17.84 -8.88
CA GLU A 181 5.52 18.86 -9.90
C GLU A 181 4.36 18.41 -10.81
N VAL A 182 4.28 17.13 -11.13
CA VAL A 182 3.12 16.58 -11.86
C VAL A 182 1.85 16.76 -11.03
N ALA A 183 1.86 16.44 -9.74
CA ALA A 183 0.71 16.59 -8.85
C ALA A 183 0.29 18.06 -8.67
N LYS A 184 1.22 19.01 -8.68
CA LYS A 184 0.93 20.46 -8.67
C LYS A 184 0.28 20.93 -9.97
N SER A 185 0.53 20.27 -11.10
CA SER A 185 0.05 20.66 -12.43
C SER A 185 -1.36 20.17 -12.75
N ILE A 186 -1.91 19.20 -12.03
CA ILE A 186 -3.25 18.68 -12.27
C ILE A 186 -4.30 19.51 -11.57
N VAL A 187 -5.52 19.44 -12.09
CA VAL A 187 -6.70 20.10 -11.51
C VAL A 187 -7.66 19.05 -10.93
N PRO A 188 -8.45 19.40 -9.91
CA PRO A 188 -9.46 18.49 -9.38
C PRO A 188 -10.45 18.03 -10.46
N SER A 189 -10.86 16.78 -10.39
CA SER A 189 -11.90 16.20 -11.22
C SER A 189 -13.28 16.80 -10.90
N GLU A 190 -14.33 16.39 -11.63
CA GLU A 190 -15.73 16.75 -11.33
C GLU A 190 -16.14 16.31 -9.90
N ARG A 191 -15.44 15.33 -9.31
CA ARG A 191 -15.63 14.90 -7.93
C ARG A 191 -14.95 15.81 -6.90
N GLY A 192 -14.18 16.80 -7.33
CA GLY A 192 -13.36 17.67 -6.49
C GLY A 192 -12.09 17.03 -5.98
N GLU A 193 -11.64 15.92 -6.56
CA GLU A 193 -10.47 15.14 -6.15
C GLU A 193 -9.29 15.29 -7.13
N LEU A 194 -8.08 15.40 -6.60
CA LEU A 194 -6.84 15.26 -7.37
C LEU A 194 -6.59 13.76 -7.64
N GLU A 195 -6.98 13.32 -8.85
CA GLU A 195 -6.99 11.92 -9.21
C GLU A 195 -5.58 11.39 -9.51
N ILE A 196 -5.28 10.21 -8.98
CA ILE A 196 -4.02 9.52 -9.28
C ILE A 196 -3.97 9.07 -10.75
N SER A 197 -5.11 8.72 -11.33
CA SER A 197 -5.24 8.38 -12.75
C SER A 197 -4.84 9.55 -13.66
N THR A 198 -5.09 10.80 -13.25
CA THR A 198 -4.64 11.99 -13.97
C THR A 198 -3.11 12.15 -13.88
N VAL A 199 -2.50 11.88 -12.73
CA VAL A 199 -1.04 11.84 -12.60
C VAL A 199 -0.45 10.79 -13.55
N ASN A 200 -0.98 9.56 -13.54
CA ASN A 200 -0.53 8.48 -14.41
C ASN A 200 -0.69 8.84 -15.91
N ALA A 201 -1.81 9.49 -16.28
CA ALA A 201 -2.04 9.96 -17.65
C ALA A 201 -0.97 10.99 -18.08
N ARG A 202 -0.53 11.88 -17.18
CA ARG A 202 0.56 12.82 -17.47
C ARG A 202 1.90 12.14 -17.75
N TYR A 203 2.20 11.05 -17.03
CA TYR A 203 3.38 10.23 -17.32
C TYR A 203 3.22 9.46 -18.63
N LEU A 204 2.02 8.94 -18.92
CA LEU A 204 1.73 8.27 -20.20
C LEU A 204 1.91 9.22 -21.39
N GLU A 205 1.39 10.45 -21.34
CA GLU A 205 1.55 11.50 -22.37
C GLU A 205 3.03 11.82 -22.64
N ARG A 206 3.89 11.67 -21.63
CA ARG A 206 5.36 11.91 -21.75
C ARG A 206 6.14 10.67 -22.18
N ASN A 207 5.47 9.54 -22.46
CA ASN A 207 6.08 8.23 -22.68
C ASN A 207 7.00 7.78 -21.51
N ALA A 208 6.66 8.17 -20.30
CA ALA A 208 7.39 7.90 -19.07
C ALA A 208 6.60 7.02 -18.09
N LEU A 209 5.54 6.34 -18.53
CA LEU A 209 4.76 5.40 -17.74
C LEU A 209 5.11 3.97 -18.15
N GLN A 210 5.48 3.17 -17.15
CA GLN A 210 5.60 1.72 -17.26
C GLN A 210 4.40 1.07 -16.58
N VAL A 211 3.93 -0.07 -17.12
CA VAL A 211 2.85 -0.86 -16.52
C VAL A 211 3.33 -2.29 -16.39
N GLU A 212 3.33 -2.80 -15.17
CA GLU A 212 3.63 -4.21 -14.87
C GLU A 212 2.33 -4.96 -14.55
N VAL A 213 2.07 -6.04 -15.28
CA VAL A 213 0.91 -6.88 -15.00
C VAL A 213 1.24 -7.84 -13.88
N LEU A 214 0.46 -7.79 -12.82
CA LEU A 214 0.61 -8.74 -11.71
C LEU A 214 0.28 -10.17 -12.19
N GLU A 215 1.17 -11.09 -11.86
CA GLU A 215 1.07 -12.48 -12.30
C GLU A 215 -0.18 -13.18 -11.74
N ARG A 216 -0.64 -14.21 -12.45
CA ARG A 216 -1.70 -15.09 -11.97
C ARG A 216 -1.28 -15.75 -10.65
N GLY A 217 -2.18 -15.73 -9.67
CA GLY A 217 -1.88 -16.22 -8.33
C GLY A 217 -1.46 -15.12 -7.35
N THR A 218 -1.13 -13.93 -7.82
CA THR A 218 -1.05 -12.75 -6.96
C THR A 218 -2.44 -12.39 -6.47
N ALA A 219 -2.59 -12.18 -5.18
CA ALA A 219 -3.80 -11.62 -4.58
C ALA A 219 -3.61 -10.11 -4.40
N TRP A 220 -4.54 -9.35 -4.96
CA TRP A 220 -4.79 -7.96 -4.62
C TRP A 220 -6.19 -7.85 -4.03
N LEU A 221 -6.29 -7.35 -2.82
CA LEU A 221 -7.53 -7.23 -2.07
C LEU A 221 -7.73 -5.77 -1.67
N ASP A 222 -8.77 -5.15 -2.21
CA ASP A 222 -9.26 -3.83 -1.79
C ASP A 222 -10.31 -4.02 -0.69
N THR A 223 -10.03 -3.52 0.49
CA THR A 223 -10.89 -3.69 1.67
C THR A 223 -11.92 -2.56 1.82
N GLY A 224 -12.50 -2.10 0.70
CA GLY A 224 -13.39 -0.94 0.62
C GLY A 224 -14.81 -1.14 1.14
N THR A 225 -15.26 -2.39 1.32
CA THR A 225 -16.60 -2.78 1.78
C THR A 225 -16.54 -3.82 2.89
N PHE A 226 -17.66 -4.08 3.57
CA PHE A 226 -17.74 -5.14 4.59
C PHE A 226 -17.42 -6.52 3.98
N GLU A 227 -17.95 -6.80 2.81
CA GLU A 227 -17.72 -8.06 2.10
C GLU A 227 -16.25 -8.24 1.73
N SER A 228 -15.62 -7.20 1.17
CA SER A 228 -14.21 -7.30 0.78
C SER A 228 -13.28 -7.39 2.00
N MET A 229 -13.62 -6.77 3.13
CA MET A 229 -12.88 -6.94 4.40
C MET A 229 -12.99 -8.38 4.93
N MET A 230 -14.17 -8.98 4.88
CA MET A 230 -14.38 -10.38 5.29
C MET A 230 -13.60 -11.32 4.36
N GLN A 231 -13.67 -11.10 3.05
CA GLN A 231 -12.91 -11.88 2.06
C GLN A 231 -11.39 -11.77 2.30
N ALA A 232 -10.88 -10.57 2.57
CA ALA A 232 -9.48 -10.35 2.89
C ALA A 232 -9.07 -11.08 4.17
N SER A 233 -9.89 -10.98 5.23
CA SER A 233 -9.63 -11.68 6.50
C SER A 233 -9.65 -13.21 6.31
N GLU A 234 -10.58 -13.74 5.54
CA GLU A 234 -10.66 -15.17 5.26
C GLU A 234 -9.49 -15.64 4.38
N PHE A 235 -9.10 -14.88 3.38
CA PHE A 235 -7.92 -15.17 2.57
C PHE A 235 -6.66 -15.29 3.44
N VAL A 236 -6.39 -14.28 4.28
CA VAL A 236 -5.23 -14.29 5.18
C VAL A 236 -5.29 -15.48 6.13
N ARG A 237 -6.44 -15.71 6.76
CA ARG A 237 -6.66 -16.83 7.68
C ARG A 237 -6.36 -18.20 7.04
N VAL A 238 -6.87 -18.42 5.84
CA VAL A 238 -6.71 -19.71 5.14
C VAL A 238 -5.26 -19.95 4.76
N ILE A 239 -4.58 -18.94 4.21
CA ILE A 239 -3.16 -19.08 3.81
C ILE A 239 -2.28 -19.30 5.05
N GLU A 240 -2.42 -18.47 6.09
CA GLU A 240 -1.62 -18.62 7.32
C GLU A 240 -1.86 -19.98 8.01
N ALA A 241 -3.11 -20.42 8.08
CA ALA A 241 -3.45 -21.73 8.67
C ALA A 241 -2.90 -22.92 7.88
N ARG A 242 -2.73 -22.78 6.55
CA ARG A 242 -2.21 -23.85 5.69
C ARG A 242 -0.69 -23.88 5.62
N GLN A 243 -0.06 -22.72 5.56
CA GLN A 243 1.38 -22.61 5.33
C GLN A 243 2.18 -22.47 6.62
N GLY A 244 1.54 -22.06 7.73
CA GLY A 244 2.24 -21.78 8.97
C GLY A 244 3.06 -20.48 8.95
N HIS A 245 2.95 -19.69 7.88
CA HIS A 245 3.63 -18.40 7.73
C HIS A 245 2.62 -17.25 7.74
N LYS A 246 3.01 -16.14 8.34
CA LYS A 246 2.13 -14.96 8.41
C LYS A 246 2.25 -14.08 7.18
N ILE A 247 1.11 -13.52 6.74
CA ILE A 247 1.05 -12.50 5.71
C ILE A 247 1.15 -11.12 6.37
N GLY A 248 2.04 -10.26 5.88
CA GLY A 248 2.17 -8.89 6.40
C GLY A 248 2.74 -8.82 7.82
N CYS A 249 3.61 -9.77 8.20
CA CYS A 249 4.33 -9.75 9.46
C CYS A 249 5.54 -8.82 9.34
N LEU A 250 5.44 -7.63 9.93
CA LEU A 250 6.46 -6.58 9.82
C LEU A 250 7.78 -7.01 10.44
N GLU A 251 7.71 -7.67 11.59
CA GLU A 251 8.84 -8.13 12.37
C GLU A 251 9.63 -9.21 11.62
N GLU A 252 8.93 -10.15 10.99
CA GLU A 252 9.56 -11.17 10.15
C GLU A 252 10.26 -10.55 8.95
N ILE A 253 9.63 -9.58 8.27
CA ILE A 253 10.23 -8.91 7.12
C ILE A 253 11.50 -8.16 7.55
N ALA A 254 11.45 -7.41 8.67
CA ALA A 254 12.59 -6.69 9.20
C ALA A 254 13.75 -7.63 9.59
N TRP A 255 13.44 -8.75 10.24
CA TRP A 255 14.41 -9.76 10.64
C TRP A 255 15.05 -10.47 9.43
N ARG A 256 14.24 -10.94 8.47
CA ARG A 256 14.76 -11.58 7.24
C ARG A 256 15.59 -10.64 6.37
N ALA A 257 15.26 -9.34 6.40
CA ALA A 257 16.03 -8.32 5.71
C ALA A 257 17.34 -7.91 6.46
N GLY A 258 17.56 -8.45 7.66
CA GLY A 258 18.71 -8.12 8.50
C GLY A 258 18.67 -6.70 9.08
N TRP A 259 17.49 -6.10 9.16
CA TRP A 259 17.32 -4.76 9.76
C TRP A 259 17.25 -4.83 11.29
N ILE A 260 16.82 -5.96 11.82
CA ILE A 260 16.87 -6.32 13.25
C ILE A 260 17.50 -7.71 13.41
N ASP A 261 18.12 -7.94 14.55
CA ASP A 261 18.74 -9.23 14.90
C ASP A 261 17.80 -10.12 15.73
N ASP A 262 18.29 -11.32 16.09
CA ASP A 262 17.52 -12.30 16.86
C ASP A 262 17.10 -11.79 18.24
N ASP A 263 17.98 -11.03 18.91
CA ASP A 263 17.70 -10.53 20.26
C ASP A 263 16.64 -9.41 20.23
N GLN A 264 16.69 -8.55 19.20
CA GLN A 264 15.66 -7.56 18.93
C GLN A 264 14.32 -8.24 18.61
N LEU A 265 14.31 -9.28 17.76
CA LEU A 265 13.11 -10.03 17.44
C LEU A 265 12.50 -10.69 18.68
N ARG A 266 13.32 -11.29 19.57
CA ARG A 266 12.85 -11.83 20.85
C ARG A 266 12.27 -10.77 21.76
N SER A 267 12.88 -9.59 21.82
CA SER A 267 12.39 -8.46 22.61
C SER A 267 11.01 -8.00 22.15
N ILE A 268 10.81 -7.86 20.83
CA ILE A 268 9.52 -7.51 20.24
C ILE A 268 8.47 -8.60 20.49
N ALA A 269 8.86 -9.88 20.40
CA ALA A 269 7.95 -11.01 20.60
C ALA A 269 7.45 -11.13 22.05
N ALA A 270 8.25 -10.74 23.04
CA ALA A 270 7.96 -10.97 24.45
C ALA A 270 6.56 -10.47 24.92
N PRO A 271 6.13 -9.23 24.64
CA PRO A 271 4.78 -8.75 25.02
C PRO A 271 3.66 -9.46 24.23
N LEU A 272 3.96 -10.09 23.09
CA LEU A 272 3.00 -10.69 22.16
C LEU A 272 2.77 -12.19 22.39
N MET A 273 3.44 -12.81 23.34
CA MET A 273 3.37 -14.25 23.60
C MET A 273 1.95 -14.76 23.88
N LYS A 274 1.11 -13.96 24.56
CA LYS A 274 -0.25 -14.35 24.92
C LYS A 274 -1.21 -14.49 23.73
N SER A 275 -0.94 -13.81 22.63
CA SER A 275 -1.77 -13.86 21.41
C SER A 275 -1.38 -14.98 20.44
N GLY A 276 -0.28 -15.70 20.72
CA GLY A 276 0.31 -16.65 19.78
C GLY A 276 1.16 -15.99 18.69
N TYR A 277 1.04 -14.68 18.49
CA TYR A 277 1.86 -13.94 17.52
C TYR A 277 3.34 -13.93 17.94
N GLY A 278 3.62 -13.70 19.24
CA GLY A 278 4.97 -13.74 19.77
C GLY A 278 5.62 -15.12 19.66
N SER A 279 4.86 -16.21 19.88
CA SER A 279 5.36 -17.58 19.70
C SER A 279 5.82 -17.82 18.26
N TYR A 280 5.01 -17.36 17.30
CA TYR A 280 5.39 -17.42 15.87
C TYR A 280 6.74 -16.71 15.60
N LEU A 281 6.94 -15.50 16.14
CA LEU A 281 8.20 -14.75 15.95
C LEU A 281 9.41 -15.47 16.56
N VAL A 282 9.24 -16.08 17.74
CA VAL A 282 10.33 -16.86 18.37
C VAL A 282 10.65 -18.12 17.58
N ASP A 283 9.65 -18.81 17.04
CA ASP A 283 9.80 -20.02 16.25
C ASP A 283 10.56 -19.78 14.94
N LEU A 284 10.49 -18.55 14.37
CA LEU A 284 11.29 -18.17 13.19
C LEU A 284 12.79 -18.29 13.41
N ILE A 285 13.27 -17.94 14.62
CA ILE A 285 14.72 -17.90 14.94
C ILE A 285 15.35 -19.31 14.93
N GLY A 286 14.55 -20.34 15.16
CA GLY A 286 15.01 -21.74 15.18
C GLY A 286 14.72 -22.50 13.89
N SER A 287 14.07 -21.87 12.93
CA SER A 287 13.66 -22.52 11.67
C SER A 287 14.67 -22.24 10.56
N PRO A 288 15.04 -23.26 9.73
CA PRO A 288 15.98 -23.10 8.64
C PRO A 288 15.44 -22.20 7.52
#